data_4259d06d98377a15bd0a293b7154c9b7
#
_entry.id   4259d06d98377a15bd0a293b7154c9b7
#
_cell.length_a   1.000
_cell.length_b   1.000
_cell.length_c   1.000
_cell.angle_alpha   90.00
_cell.angle_beta   90.00
_cell.angle_gamma   90.00
#
_symmetry.space_group_name_H-M   'P 1'
#
loop_
_entity.id
_entity.type
_entity.pdbx_description
1 polymer ?
#
loop_
_entity_poly.entity_id
_entity_poly.type
_entity_poly.pdbx_seq_one_letter_code
_entity_poly.pdbx_strand_id
1 'polypeptide(L)'
;MGQGNDRGTQYRSGIYPTTAAQKDVAEKSRVAYQQAIGGTGKEITTEILAASSTKFYYAEDYHQQYLSKPGSNQYCSAQPLQISLPSVTQYAPESGLENKLPEKYWTKHAPTPHCVLRQSNEQISLSAL
;
A
#
# COMPACT_ATOMS: atom_id res chain seq x y z
N MET A 1 -6.00 -10.82 7.82
CA MET A 1 -6.01 -11.73 6.66
C MET A 1 -7.33 -11.59 5.90
N GLY A 2 -7.50 -10.47 5.23
CA GLY A 2 -8.69 -10.20 4.43
C GLY A 2 -8.64 -8.85 3.74
N GLN A 3 -9.49 -8.70 2.73
CA GLN A 3 -9.68 -7.46 1.98
C GLN A 3 -11.19 -7.28 1.76
N GLY A 4 -11.80 -6.39 2.53
CA GLY A 4 -13.25 -6.22 2.50
C GLY A 4 -13.98 -7.52 2.88
N ASN A 5 -14.80 -8.03 1.98
CA ASN A 5 -15.56 -9.27 2.16
C ASN A 5 -14.72 -10.54 1.97
N ASP A 6 -13.57 -10.42 1.31
CA ASP A 6 -12.70 -11.55 1.01
C ASP A 6 -11.83 -11.88 2.22
N ARG A 7 -11.84 -13.14 2.64
CA ARG A 7 -11.12 -13.61 3.82
C ARG A 7 -10.39 -14.91 3.53
N GLY A 8 -9.24 -15.06 4.17
CA GLY A 8 -8.42 -16.25 4.05
C GLY A 8 -6.96 -15.92 3.75
N THR A 9 -6.10 -16.93 3.74
CA THR A 9 -4.66 -16.78 3.55
C THR A 9 -4.28 -16.23 2.17
N GLN A 10 -5.10 -16.46 1.14
CA GLN A 10 -4.91 -15.92 -0.19
C GLN A 10 -5.07 -14.39 -0.25
N TYR A 11 -5.73 -13.80 0.75
CA TYR A 11 -5.94 -12.35 0.84
C TYR A 11 -5.07 -11.68 1.91
N ARG A 12 -4.08 -12.40 2.43
CA ARG A 12 -3.16 -11.81 3.41
C ARG A 12 -2.33 -10.71 2.76
N SER A 13 -2.04 -9.68 3.52
CA SER A 13 -1.14 -8.62 3.11
C SER A 13 0.32 -9.02 3.38
N GLY A 14 1.21 -8.62 2.48
CA GLY A 14 2.64 -8.87 2.62
C GLY A 14 3.48 -7.72 2.07
N ILE A 15 4.65 -7.50 2.67
CA ILE A 15 5.69 -6.60 2.20
C ILE A 15 6.95 -7.43 2.00
N TYR A 16 7.53 -7.34 0.81
CA TYR A 16 8.69 -8.14 0.41
C TYR A 16 9.87 -7.24 0.06
N PRO A 17 10.59 -6.72 1.07
CA PRO A 17 11.72 -5.83 0.85
C PRO A 17 12.88 -6.56 0.15
N THR A 18 13.55 -5.85 -0.75
CA THR A 18 14.73 -6.33 -1.48
C THR A 18 16.04 -5.91 -0.81
N THR A 19 15.98 -4.93 0.10
CA THR A 19 17.14 -4.45 0.86
C THR A 19 16.86 -4.41 2.36
N ALA A 20 17.92 -4.41 3.17
CA ALA A 20 17.80 -4.27 4.63
C ALA A 20 17.18 -2.92 5.03
N ALA A 21 17.50 -1.85 4.31
CA ALA A 21 16.92 -0.53 4.57
C ALA A 21 15.39 -0.51 4.33
N GLN A 22 14.92 -1.14 3.25
CA GLN A 22 13.48 -1.27 2.99
C GLN A 22 12.78 -2.10 4.08
N LYS A 23 13.43 -3.15 4.56
CA LYS A 23 12.90 -3.98 5.64
C LYS A 23 12.75 -3.17 6.93
N ASP A 24 13.77 -2.42 7.32
CA ASP A 24 13.76 -1.57 8.51
C ASP A 24 12.62 -0.54 8.46
N VAL A 25 12.46 0.16 7.32
CA VAL A 25 11.35 1.10 7.13
C VAL A 25 9.99 0.40 7.22
N ALA A 26 9.83 -0.76 6.61
CA ALA A 26 8.59 -1.51 6.66
C ALA A 26 8.23 -1.92 8.10
N GLU A 27 9.21 -2.38 8.88
CA GLU A 27 8.99 -2.75 10.29
C GLU A 27 8.64 -1.53 11.15
N LYS A 28 9.33 -0.42 10.99
CA LYS A 28 9.02 0.84 11.68
C LYS A 28 7.63 1.38 11.30
N SER A 29 7.29 1.32 10.02
CA SER A 29 5.95 1.68 9.53
C SER A 29 4.87 0.81 10.17
N ARG A 30 5.10 -0.50 10.29
CA ARG A 30 4.16 -1.42 10.97
C ARG A 30 3.94 -1.03 12.42
N VAL A 31 5.02 -0.69 13.15
CA VAL A 31 4.92 -0.24 14.54
C VAL A 31 4.13 1.06 14.64
N ALA A 32 4.46 2.06 13.82
CA ALA A 32 3.77 3.35 13.80
C ALA A 32 2.27 3.18 13.49
N TYR A 33 1.94 2.31 12.52
CA TYR A 33 0.55 2.03 12.18
C TYR A 33 -0.16 1.27 13.28
N GLN A 34 0.48 0.28 13.91
CA GLN A 34 -0.09 -0.45 15.04
C GLN A 34 -0.41 0.50 16.20
N GLN A 35 0.45 1.45 16.49
CA GLN A 35 0.19 2.47 17.51
C GLN A 35 -1.02 3.34 17.13
N ALA A 36 -1.12 3.76 15.88
CA ALA A 36 -2.22 4.57 15.40
C ALA A 36 -3.58 3.87 15.48
N ILE A 37 -3.62 2.54 15.31
CA ILE A 37 -4.86 1.74 15.40
C ILE A 37 -5.11 1.15 16.78
N GLY A 38 -4.21 1.35 17.75
CA GLY A 38 -4.23 0.66 19.06
C GLY A 38 -5.55 0.78 19.82
N GLY A 39 -6.28 1.89 19.66
CA GLY A 39 -7.60 2.09 20.25
C GLY A 39 -8.74 1.31 19.61
N THR A 40 -8.51 0.63 18.48
CA THR A 40 -9.56 -0.05 17.71
C THR A 40 -9.71 -1.54 18.04
N GLY A 41 -8.81 -2.10 18.85
CA GLY A 41 -8.74 -3.55 19.11
C GLY A 41 -8.30 -4.38 17.90
N LYS A 42 -7.78 -3.75 16.84
CA LYS A 42 -7.27 -4.42 15.64
C LYS A 42 -5.76 -4.62 15.72
N GLU A 43 -5.30 -5.68 15.09
CA GLU A 43 -3.89 -6.02 14.96
C GLU A 43 -3.48 -6.08 13.50
N ILE A 44 -2.26 -5.60 13.22
CA ILE A 44 -1.67 -5.69 11.88
C ILE A 44 -1.13 -7.10 11.67
N THR A 45 -1.68 -7.78 10.67
CA THR A 45 -1.28 -9.15 10.30
C THR A 45 -0.40 -9.19 9.04
N THR A 46 0.05 -8.04 8.55
CA THR A 46 0.93 -7.95 7.38
C THR A 46 2.25 -8.67 7.63
N GLU A 47 2.57 -9.65 6.81
CA GLU A 47 3.87 -10.33 6.86
C GLU A 47 4.96 -9.44 6.23
N ILE A 48 6.17 -9.48 6.79
CA ILE A 48 7.35 -8.79 6.23
C ILE A 48 8.43 -9.83 6.05
N LEU A 49 8.67 -10.25 4.81
CA LEU A 49 9.61 -11.30 4.45
C LEU A 49 10.57 -10.80 3.37
N ALA A 50 11.83 -11.21 3.41
CA ALA A 50 12.77 -10.84 2.36
C ALA A 50 12.26 -11.34 0.98
N ALA A 51 12.34 -10.49 -0.05
CA ALA A 51 11.92 -10.85 -1.40
C ALA A 51 12.64 -12.08 -1.94
N SER A 52 13.89 -12.31 -1.54
CA SER A 52 14.68 -13.50 -1.89
C SER A 52 14.15 -14.81 -1.31
N SER A 53 13.30 -14.76 -0.31
CA SER A 53 12.70 -15.95 0.31
C SER A 53 11.43 -16.43 -0.38
N THR A 54 10.93 -15.70 -1.36
CA THR A 54 9.69 -16.02 -2.07
C THR A 54 9.85 -15.86 -3.59
N LYS A 55 8.95 -16.46 -4.35
CA LYS A 55 8.85 -16.22 -5.79
C LYS A 55 7.81 -15.14 -6.06
N PHE A 56 8.13 -14.24 -6.96
CA PHE A 56 7.18 -13.28 -7.48
C PHE A 56 6.44 -13.90 -8.68
N TYR A 57 5.12 -13.79 -8.67
CA TYR A 57 4.27 -14.17 -9.78
C TYR A 57 3.45 -12.96 -10.21
N TYR A 58 3.33 -12.76 -11.52
CA TYR A 58 2.38 -11.76 -12.02
C TYR A 58 0.95 -12.19 -11.72
N ALA A 59 0.13 -11.24 -11.37
CA ALA A 59 -1.31 -11.48 -11.30
C ALA A 59 -1.85 -11.79 -12.72
N GLU A 60 -2.90 -12.56 -12.77
CA GLU A 60 -3.61 -12.87 -14.02
C GLU A 60 -4.19 -11.59 -14.64
N ASP A 61 -4.31 -11.56 -15.97
CA ASP A 61 -4.74 -10.38 -16.72
C ASP A 61 -6.08 -9.81 -16.23
N TYR A 62 -6.99 -10.66 -15.78
CA TYR A 62 -8.28 -10.20 -15.28
C TYR A 62 -8.18 -9.52 -13.91
N HIS A 63 -7.14 -9.76 -13.12
CA HIS A 63 -6.86 -9.06 -11.87
C HIS A 63 -6.07 -7.77 -12.07
N GLN A 64 -5.21 -7.74 -13.09
CA GLN A 64 -4.39 -6.56 -13.32
C GLN A 64 -5.26 -5.36 -13.67
N GLN A 65 -5.03 -4.25 -12.96
CA GLN A 65 -5.79 -3.00 -13.12
C GLN A 65 -7.32 -3.20 -13.04
N TYR A 66 -7.77 -4.13 -12.22
CA TYR A 66 -9.17 -4.54 -12.12
C TYR A 66 -10.15 -3.37 -12.06
N LEU A 67 -9.90 -2.38 -11.21
CA LEU A 67 -10.79 -1.22 -11.01
C LEU A 67 -10.71 -0.18 -12.14
N SER A 68 -9.72 -0.27 -13.02
CA SER A 68 -9.48 0.68 -14.10
C SER A 68 -9.93 0.19 -15.47
N LYS A 69 -10.46 -1.05 -15.56
CA LYS A 69 -10.88 -1.62 -16.84
C LYS A 69 -12.12 -0.91 -17.39
N PRO A 70 -12.10 -0.49 -18.66
CA PRO A 70 -13.26 0.17 -19.28
C PRO A 70 -14.50 -0.74 -19.32
N GLY A 71 -15.67 -0.17 -19.12
CA GLY A 71 -16.95 -0.86 -19.29
C GLY A 71 -17.33 -1.85 -18.20
N SER A 72 -16.59 -1.87 -17.08
CA SER A 72 -16.87 -2.74 -15.97
C SER A 72 -17.43 -1.97 -14.77
N ASN A 73 -18.43 -2.55 -14.10
CA ASN A 73 -18.98 -2.07 -12.83
C ASN A 73 -18.20 -2.67 -11.65
N GLN A 74 -16.87 -2.73 -11.75
CA GLN A 74 -16.04 -3.30 -10.71
C GLN A 74 -15.98 -2.37 -9.51
N TYR A 75 -16.02 -2.99 -8.32
CA TYR A 75 -15.89 -2.24 -7.07
C TYR A 75 -15.00 -3.01 -6.10
N CYS A 76 -14.48 -2.29 -5.12
CA CYS A 76 -13.75 -2.87 -4.01
C CYS A 76 -14.55 -2.66 -2.72
N SER A 77 -14.80 -3.73 -1.98
CA SER A 77 -15.49 -3.68 -0.69
C SER A 77 -14.57 -3.29 0.47
N ALA A 78 -13.26 -3.27 0.26
CA ALA A 78 -12.31 -2.84 1.26
C ALA A 78 -12.45 -1.34 1.53
N GLN A 79 -12.56 -0.98 2.80
CA GLN A 79 -12.62 0.41 3.23
C GLN A 79 -11.37 0.74 4.04
N PRO A 80 -10.66 1.85 3.71
CA PRO A 80 -9.52 2.29 4.49
C PRO A 80 -9.97 2.70 5.89
N LEU A 81 -9.12 2.47 6.88
CA LEU A 81 -9.30 3.09 8.18
C LEU A 81 -8.95 4.58 8.06
N GLN A 82 -9.82 5.44 8.55
CA GLN A 82 -9.55 6.88 8.62
C GLN A 82 -8.63 7.17 9.81
N ILE A 83 -7.33 7.02 9.57
CA ILE A 83 -6.29 7.17 10.58
C ILE A 83 -5.23 8.11 10.03
N SER A 84 -4.83 9.10 10.83
CA SER A 84 -3.66 9.90 10.55
C SER A 84 -2.41 9.13 10.91
N LEU A 85 -1.54 8.88 9.95
CA LEU A 85 -0.22 8.30 10.18
C LEU A 85 0.82 9.40 10.31
N PRO A 86 1.84 9.19 11.16
CA PRO A 86 3.01 10.07 11.15
C PRO A 86 3.71 9.97 9.79
N SER A 87 4.40 11.06 9.38
CA SER A 87 5.22 10.99 8.17
C SER A 87 6.37 10.01 8.34
N VAL A 88 6.89 9.48 7.24
CA VAL A 88 8.05 8.56 7.26
C VAL A 88 9.27 9.19 7.94
N THR A 89 9.44 10.49 7.83
CA THR A 89 10.53 11.25 8.48
C THR A 89 10.44 11.25 10.00
N GLN A 90 9.28 10.96 10.59
CA GLN A 90 9.11 10.87 12.04
C GLN A 90 9.46 9.49 12.61
N TYR A 91 9.16 8.41 11.89
CA TYR A 91 9.42 7.06 12.38
C TYR A 91 10.63 6.37 11.75
N ALA A 92 11.13 6.87 10.61
CA ALA A 92 12.31 6.37 9.93
C ALA A 92 13.12 7.50 9.26
N PRO A 93 13.61 8.51 10.03
CA PRO A 93 14.29 9.69 9.47
C PRO A 93 15.57 9.31 8.71
N GLU A 94 16.26 8.26 9.14
CA GLU A 94 17.50 7.77 8.52
C GLU A 94 17.28 7.04 7.19
N SER A 95 16.04 6.74 6.82
CA SER A 95 15.73 6.05 5.57
C SER A 95 16.05 6.88 4.34
N GLY A 96 16.14 8.21 4.47
CA GLY A 96 16.24 9.14 3.34
C GLY A 96 15.01 9.10 2.44
N LEU A 97 13.93 8.45 2.87
CA LEU A 97 12.68 8.40 2.15
C LEU A 97 11.91 9.68 2.46
N GLU A 98 12.02 10.61 1.56
CA GLU A 98 11.10 11.73 1.46
C GLU A 98 9.95 11.35 0.54
N ASN A 99 8.88 12.10 0.63
CA ASN A 99 7.82 11.99 -0.34
C ASN A 99 8.33 12.49 -1.70
N LYS A 100 8.89 11.57 -2.50
CA LYS A 100 9.57 11.88 -3.76
C LYS A 100 8.62 12.24 -4.90
N LEU A 101 7.32 11.99 -4.71
CA LEU A 101 6.34 12.37 -5.72
C LEU A 101 6.06 13.86 -5.64
N PRO A 102 6.08 14.58 -6.77
CA PRO A 102 5.77 16.02 -6.80
C PRO A 102 4.41 16.32 -6.16
N GLU A 103 4.30 17.44 -5.45
CA GLU A 103 3.05 17.84 -4.80
C GLU A 103 1.86 17.90 -5.77
N LYS A 104 2.10 18.36 -7.00
CA LYS A 104 1.11 18.32 -8.08
C LYS A 104 0.54 16.93 -8.33
N TYR A 105 1.35 15.89 -8.12
CA TYR A 105 0.96 14.51 -8.27
C TYR A 105 0.02 14.09 -7.14
N TRP A 106 0.37 14.42 -5.91
CA TRP A 106 -0.47 14.16 -4.74
C TRP A 106 -1.79 14.92 -4.79
N THR A 107 -1.76 16.17 -5.26
CA THR A 107 -2.99 16.97 -5.44
C THR A 107 -3.95 16.33 -6.46
N LYS A 108 -3.38 15.75 -7.53
CA LYS A 108 -4.17 15.12 -8.60
C LYS A 108 -4.63 13.70 -8.25
N HIS A 109 -3.79 12.95 -7.53
CA HIS A 109 -3.95 11.51 -7.30
C HIS A 109 -4.01 11.14 -5.83
N ALA A 110 -4.09 12.14 -4.93
CA ALA A 110 -4.21 11.89 -3.50
C ALA A 110 -5.32 10.86 -3.24
N PRO A 111 -5.07 9.88 -2.37
CA PRO A 111 -6.07 8.89 -2.07
C PRO A 111 -7.31 9.60 -1.54
N THR A 112 -8.36 9.60 -2.34
CA THR A 112 -9.68 9.77 -1.77
C THR A 112 -9.86 8.66 -0.74
N PRO A 113 -10.69 8.80 0.29
CA PRO A 113 -10.88 7.79 1.33
C PRO A 113 -11.55 6.51 0.80
N HIS A 114 -11.15 6.07 -0.38
CA HIS A 114 -11.58 4.87 -1.05
C HIS A 114 -10.35 4.04 -1.39
N CYS A 115 -10.46 2.72 -1.29
CA CYS A 115 -9.42 1.82 -1.77
C CYS A 115 -9.23 1.90 -3.31
N VAL A 116 -10.04 2.70 -3.97
CA VAL A 116 -9.92 3.01 -5.39
C VAL A 116 -9.04 4.23 -5.54
N LEU A 117 -7.79 4.01 -5.88
CA LEU A 117 -7.02 5.04 -6.55
C LEU A 117 -7.67 5.23 -7.92
N ARG A 118 -8.45 6.28 -8.09
CA ARG A 118 -8.83 6.74 -9.42
C ARG A 118 -7.57 7.29 -10.10
N GLN A 119 -6.75 6.39 -10.57
CA GLN A 119 -5.67 6.75 -11.45
C GLN A 119 -6.32 7.22 -12.75
N SER A 120 -5.98 8.44 -13.17
CA SER A 120 -6.23 8.80 -14.56
C SER A 120 -5.48 7.78 -15.43
N ASN A 121 -6.02 7.46 -16.62
CA ASN A 121 -5.35 6.60 -17.59
C ASN A 121 -4.06 7.23 -18.17
N GLU A 122 -3.56 8.31 -17.58
CA GLU A 122 -2.30 8.92 -17.96
C GLU A 122 -1.15 8.03 -17.46
N GLN A 123 -0.33 7.59 -18.39
CA GLN A 123 0.89 6.88 -18.06
C GLN A 123 1.80 7.76 -17.22
N ILE A 124 2.19 7.27 -16.06
CA ILE A 124 3.25 7.89 -15.28
C ILE A 124 4.55 7.59 -15.99
N SER A 125 5.18 8.62 -16.55
CA SER A 125 6.53 8.50 -17.08
C SER A 125 7.49 8.38 -15.88
N LEU A 126 8.07 7.20 -15.68
CA LEU A 126 9.10 6.97 -14.66
C LEU A 126 10.38 7.78 -14.92
N SER A 127 10.54 8.34 -16.13
CA SER A 127 11.65 9.26 -16.45
C SER A 127 11.47 10.66 -15.84
N ALA A 128 10.33 10.95 -15.24
CA ALA A 128 10.05 12.23 -14.56
C ALA A 128 10.16 12.13 -13.02
N LEU A 129 10.58 10.97 -12.48
CA LEU A 129 10.94 10.71 -11.10
C LEU A 129 12.47 10.76 -10.95
#